data_a27c2fd32c654a3c79b368e740f1abc6
#
_entry.id   a27c2fd32c654a3c79b368e740f1abc6
#
_cell.length_a   1.000
_cell.length_b   1.000
_cell.length_c   1.000
_cell.angle_alpha   90.00
_cell.angle_beta   90.00
_cell.angle_gamma   90.00
#
_symmetry.space_group_name_H-M   'P 1'
#
loop_
_entity.id
_entity.type
_entity.pdbx_description
1 polymer ?
#
loop_
_entity_poly.entity_id
_entity_poly.type
_entity_poly.pdbx_seq_one_letter_code
_entity_poly.pdbx_strand_id
1 'polypeptide(L)'
;MSYDEFWQPLTKVYDSGEAKAIARMVYEVRFGLTLTDIVMGRADHCPEEELRAIQKRLLEGEPIQYVIGVADFCGRQFHVEPGVLIPRPETAELCRWILEVSEERREERDFSVLDIGTGSGCIAVTLALEMPEAKVTAWDISDDALRIAQKNATLLGAEILFEKQDTLNISLTSHLSPLTTKKWDLIVSNPPYIEPKERDGMEKNVLAYEPHIALFAPEDQPIIFYQQIGDYAWQSLKSGGMLFFELNPLTANDVSSYLQRLGFTEVEIRKDDYGKDRFLKAKKI
;
A
#
# COMPACT_ATOMS: atom_id res chain seq x y z
N MET A 1 16.59 -29.36 9.10
CA MET A 1 17.39 -28.11 9.31
C MET A 1 16.90 -27.48 10.59
N SER A 2 17.78 -27.30 11.57
CA SER A 2 17.45 -26.66 12.85
C SER A 2 17.23 -25.15 12.67
N TYR A 3 16.61 -24.52 13.68
CA TYR A 3 16.43 -23.08 13.68
C TYR A 3 17.76 -22.32 13.55
N ASP A 4 18.80 -22.79 14.27
CA ASP A 4 20.14 -22.17 14.23
C ASP A 4 20.81 -22.35 12.86
N GLU A 5 20.71 -23.51 12.24
CA GLU A 5 21.23 -23.75 10.88
C GLU A 5 20.51 -22.89 9.84
N PHE A 6 19.26 -22.48 10.11
CA PHE A 6 18.52 -21.60 9.20
C PHE A 6 18.94 -20.14 9.34
N TRP A 7 18.95 -19.56 10.57
CA TRP A 7 19.18 -18.12 10.72
C TRP A 7 20.64 -17.70 10.68
N GLN A 8 21.60 -18.54 11.17
CA GLN A 8 23.00 -18.14 11.24
C GLN A 8 23.62 -17.75 9.90
N PRO A 9 23.39 -18.47 8.77
CA PRO A 9 23.88 -18.03 7.46
C PRO A 9 23.30 -16.67 6.99
N LEU A 10 22.10 -16.30 7.44
CA LEU A 10 21.45 -15.03 7.08
C LEU A 10 22.21 -13.81 7.65
N THR A 11 23.08 -14.00 8.66
CA THR A 11 23.93 -12.92 9.20
C THR A 11 24.95 -12.37 8.22
N LYS A 12 25.06 -12.97 7.03
CA LYS A 12 25.87 -12.42 5.93
C LYS A 12 25.20 -11.21 5.27
N VAL A 13 23.86 -11.07 5.40
CA VAL A 13 23.05 -10.05 4.76
C VAL A 13 22.34 -9.16 5.79
N TYR A 14 21.90 -9.74 6.91
CA TYR A 14 21.13 -9.10 7.97
C TYR A 14 21.92 -9.04 9.27
N ASP A 15 21.60 -8.11 10.17
CA ASP A 15 22.14 -8.20 11.53
C ASP A 15 21.58 -9.43 12.28
N SER A 16 22.23 -9.80 13.39
CA SER A 16 21.85 -11.02 14.11
C SER A 16 20.42 -10.99 14.69
N GLY A 17 19.92 -9.79 15.05
CA GLY A 17 18.55 -9.61 15.54
C GLY A 17 17.53 -9.79 14.44
N GLU A 18 17.77 -9.12 13.32
CA GLU A 18 16.95 -9.21 12.12
C GLU A 18 16.94 -10.62 11.52
N ALA A 19 18.10 -11.28 11.41
CA ALA A 19 18.19 -12.65 10.92
C ALA A 19 17.34 -13.63 11.74
N LYS A 20 17.33 -13.46 13.07
CA LYS A 20 16.47 -14.26 13.96
C LYS A 20 14.98 -13.93 13.81
N ALA A 21 14.64 -12.66 13.66
CA ALA A 21 13.26 -12.23 13.44
C ALA A 21 12.72 -12.77 12.12
N ILE A 22 13.52 -12.70 11.04
CA ILE A 22 13.21 -13.28 9.73
C ILE A 22 12.98 -14.79 9.84
N ALA A 23 13.91 -15.50 10.47
CA ALA A 23 13.79 -16.94 10.67
C ALA A 23 12.49 -17.30 11.43
N ARG A 24 12.23 -16.60 12.54
CA ARG A 24 11.00 -16.79 13.31
C ARG A 24 9.76 -16.58 12.42
N MET A 25 9.72 -15.52 11.65
CA MET A 25 8.59 -15.22 10.74
C MET A 25 8.39 -16.34 9.70
N VAL A 26 9.47 -16.89 9.15
CA VAL A 26 9.40 -18.05 8.24
C VAL A 26 8.74 -19.25 8.92
N TYR A 27 9.20 -19.61 10.11
CA TYR A 27 8.64 -20.77 10.82
C TYR A 27 7.19 -20.55 11.27
N GLU A 28 6.84 -19.34 11.71
CA GLU A 28 5.48 -18.98 12.12
C GLU A 28 4.51 -19.00 10.91
N VAL A 29 4.87 -18.32 9.84
CA VAL A 29 3.95 -18.11 8.69
C VAL A 29 3.87 -19.36 7.79
N ARG A 30 5.03 -19.98 7.49
CA ARG A 30 5.07 -21.10 6.53
C ARG A 30 4.74 -22.46 7.17
N PHE A 31 5.08 -22.62 8.44
CA PHE A 31 4.96 -23.91 9.11
C PHE A 31 4.03 -23.90 10.34
N GLY A 32 3.45 -22.74 10.68
CA GLY A 32 2.52 -22.61 11.80
C GLY A 32 3.15 -22.84 13.17
N LEU A 33 4.48 -22.70 13.30
CA LEU A 33 5.20 -22.95 14.55
C LEU A 33 5.24 -21.68 15.41
N THR A 34 4.84 -21.81 16.66
CA THR A 34 5.03 -20.74 17.65
C THR A 34 6.49 -20.67 18.09
N LEU A 35 6.88 -19.55 18.73
CA LEU A 35 8.21 -19.45 19.35
C LEU A 35 8.49 -20.60 20.34
N THR A 36 7.48 -21.03 21.08
CA THR A 36 7.60 -22.19 22.00
C THR A 36 7.92 -23.47 21.24
N ASP A 37 7.27 -23.71 20.10
CA ASP A 37 7.52 -24.89 19.26
C ASP A 37 8.95 -24.90 18.73
N ILE A 38 9.45 -23.73 18.31
CA ILE A 38 10.83 -23.56 17.84
C ILE A 38 11.83 -23.90 18.97
N VAL A 39 11.62 -23.33 20.16
CA VAL A 39 12.48 -23.60 21.33
C VAL A 39 12.45 -25.08 21.76
N MET A 40 11.32 -25.75 21.57
CA MET A 40 11.16 -27.17 21.83
C MET A 40 11.73 -28.09 20.73
N GLY A 41 12.40 -27.54 19.72
CA GLY A 41 13.06 -28.29 18.65
C GLY A 41 12.09 -28.79 17.53
N ARG A 42 10.84 -28.33 17.50
CA ARG A 42 9.90 -28.73 16.44
C ARG A 42 10.32 -28.23 15.06
N ALA A 43 11.12 -27.16 15.00
CA ALA A 43 11.73 -26.63 13.78
C ALA A 43 12.49 -27.71 12.98
N ASP A 44 13.13 -28.68 13.68
CA ASP A 44 13.92 -29.75 13.06
C ASP A 44 13.09 -30.70 12.18
N HIS A 45 11.76 -30.70 12.34
CA HIS A 45 10.83 -31.55 11.59
C HIS A 45 10.26 -30.86 10.34
N CYS A 46 10.59 -29.58 10.09
CA CYS A 46 10.15 -28.87 8.90
C CYS A 46 10.89 -29.40 7.65
N PRO A 47 10.24 -29.35 6.46
CA PRO A 47 10.84 -29.79 5.21
C PRO A 47 12.13 -29.03 4.89
N GLU A 48 13.26 -29.73 4.92
CA GLU A 48 14.58 -29.10 4.75
C GLU A 48 14.77 -28.49 3.37
N GLU A 49 14.24 -29.12 2.32
CA GLU A 49 14.35 -28.63 0.95
C GLU A 49 13.66 -27.27 0.80
N GLU A 50 12.45 -27.11 1.36
CA GLU A 50 11.73 -25.83 1.36
C GLU A 50 12.48 -24.78 2.17
N LEU A 51 13.00 -25.11 3.34
CA LEU A 51 13.79 -24.19 4.16
C LEU A 51 15.07 -23.73 3.45
N ARG A 52 15.75 -24.61 2.72
CA ARG A 52 16.93 -24.25 1.93
C ARG A 52 16.56 -23.32 0.77
N ALA A 53 15.44 -23.56 0.09
CA ALA A 53 14.96 -22.69 -0.97
C ALA A 53 14.62 -21.28 -0.45
N ILE A 54 13.94 -21.18 0.69
CA ILE A 54 13.64 -19.93 1.38
C ILE A 54 14.93 -19.22 1.81
N GLN A 55 15.84 -19.92 2.48
CA GLN A 55 17.11 -19.36 2.94
C GLN A 55 17.94 -18.79 1.78
N LYS A 56 17.95 -19.47 0.63
CA LYS A 56 18.67 -19.00 -0.57
C LYS A 56 18.10 -17.66 -1.05
N ARG A 57 16.78 -17.53 -1.20
CA ARG A 57 16.11 -16.28 -1.62
C ARG A 57 16.44 -15.13 -0.67
N LEU A 58 16.40 -15.38 0.64
CA LEU A 58 16.77 -14.41 1.67
C LEU A 58 18.24 -13.98 1.57
N LEU A 59 19.17 -14.91 1.31
CA LEU A 59 20.59 -14.61 1.10
C LEU A 59 20.85 -13.81 -0.17
N GLU A 60 19.97 -13.89 -1.15
CA GLU A 60 19.97 -13.06 -2.37
C GLU A 60 19.37 -11.66 -2.11
N GLY A 61 18.86 -11.40 -0.90
CA GLY A 61 18.32 -10.11 -0.47
C GLY A 61 16.86 -9.90 -0.85
N GLU A 62 16.13 -10.95 -1.24
CA GLU A 62 14.70 -10.83 -1.54
C GLU A 62 13.92 -10.49 -0.27
N PRO A 63 12.97 -9.52 -0.31
CA PRO A 63 12.16 -9.15 0.85
C PRO A 63 11.44 -10.36 1.44
N ILE A 64 11.51 -10.50 2.77
CA ILE A 64 10.89 -11.63 3.49
C ILE A 64 9.42 -11.78 3.13
N GLN A 65 8.68 -10.67 2.95
CA GLN A 65 7.26 -10.68 2.61
C GLN A 65 7.00 -11.39 1.27
N TYR A 66 7.85 -11.17 0.26
CA TYR A 66 7.75 -11.90 -1.01
C TYR A 66 8.17 -13.36 -0.87
N VAL A 67 9.16 -13.63 -0.04
CA VAL A 67 9.64 -15.00 0.19
C VAL A 67 8.55 -15.87 0.83
N ILE A 68 7.86 -15.34 1.84
CA ILE A 68 6.76 -16.06 2.53
C ILE A 68 5.39 -15.84 1.86
N GLY A 69 5.28 -14.85 0.96
CA GLY A 69 4.06 -14.53 0.23
C GLY A 69 3.03 -13.76 1.02
N VAL A 70 3.42 -13.15 2.15
CA VAL A 70 2.47 -12.49 3.07
C VAL A 70 3.09 -11.21 3.66
N ALA A 71 2.27 -10.16 3.81
CA ALA A 71 2.57 -8.96 4.56
C ALA A 71 1.44 -8.65 5.54
N ASP A 72 1.78 -8.26 6.77
CA ASP A 72 0.81 -7.81 7.76
C ASP A 72 0.43 -6.34 7.50
N PHE A 73 -0.87 -6.03 7.49
CA PHE A 73 -1.37 -4.68 7.33
C PHE A 73 -2.71 -4.49 8.04
N CYS A 74 -2.83 -3.49 8.88
CA CYS A 74 -4.05 -3.21 9.67
C CYS A 74 -4.62 -4.46 10.39
N GLY A 75 -3.74 -5.29 10.96
CA GLY A 75 -4.11 -6.51 11.69
C GLY A 75 -4.59 -7.67 10.82
N ARG A 76 -4.35 -7.61 9.51
CA ARG A 76 -4.72 -8.64 8.53
C ARG A 76 -3.50 -9.07 7.73
N GLN A 77 -3.53 -10.29 7.21
CA GLN A 77 -2.48 -10.82 6.32
C GLN A 77 -2.88 -10.66 4.87
N PHE A 78 -2.10 -9.89 4.14
CA PHE A 78 -2.26 -9.69 2.70
C PHE A 78 -1.29 -10.58 1.92
N HIS A 79 -1.78 -11.26 0.91
CA HIS A 79 -0.91 -11.91 -0.05
C HIS A 79 -0.12 -10.88 -0.84
N VAL A 80 1.20 -11.07 -0.91
CA VAL A 80 2.11 -10.24 -1.70
C VAL A 80 3.07 -11.12 -2.49
N GLU A 81 3.38 -10.66 -3.70
CA GLU A 81 4.37 -11.27 -4.59
C GLU A 81 4.99 -10.17 -5.47
N PRO A 82 6.09 -10.41 -6.19
CA PRO A 82 6.63 -9.45 -7.14
C PRO A 82 5.55 -8.92 -8.09
N GLY A 83 5.49 -7.58 -8.25
CA GLY A 83 4.46 -6.91 -9.05
C GLY A 83 3.60 -5.92 -8.26
N VAL A 84 3.61 -5.96 -6.93
CA VAL A 84 2.96 -4.96 -6.08
C VAL A 84 3.91 -4.44 -5.01
N LEU A 85 3.73 -3.19 -4.60
CA LEU A 85 4.42 -2.63 -3.44
C LEU A 85 4.04 -3.43 -2.19
N ILE A 86 5.03 -3.77 -1.36
CA ILE A 86 4.77 -4.36 -0.04
C ILE A 86 4.08 -3.30 0.83
N PRO A 87 2.90 -3.60 1.44
CA PRO A 87 2.20 -2.66 2.31
C PRO A 87 3.10 -2.08 3.40
N ARG A 88 3.05 -0.76 3.59
CA ARG A 88 3.90 -0.03 4.55
C ARG A 88 3.12 0.36 5.81
N PRO A 89 3.79 0.43 6.97
CA PRO A 89 3.17 0.88 8.22
C PRO A 89 2.55 2.28 8.10
N GLU A 90 3.20 3.20 7.38
CA GLU A 90 2.71 4.57 7.16
C GLU A 90 1.36 4.54 6.40
N THR A 91 1.23 3.68 5.41
CA THR A 91 -0.05 3.53 4.68
C THR A 91 -1.18 3.05 5.61
N ALA A 92 -0.86 2.25 6.64
CA ALA A 92 -1.84 1.87 7.67
C ALA A 92 -2.26 3.07 8.55
N GLU A 93 -1.36 4.04 8.79
CA GLU A 93 -1.70 5.29 9.46
C GLU A 93 -2.67 6.14 8.63
N LEU A 94 -2.47 6.20 7.30
CA LEU A 94 -3.41 6.85 6.39
C LEU A 94 -4.81 6.22 6.50
N CYS A 95 -4.92 4.89 6.47
CA CYS A 95 -6.19 4.20 6.65
C CYS A 95 -6.85 4.56 8.00
N ARG A 96 -6.09 4.57 9.09
CA ARG A 96 -6.60 4.97 10.42
C ARG A 96 -7.14 6.40 10.40
N TRP A 97 -6.44 7.33 9.79
CA TRP A 97 -6.90 8.72 9.68
C TRP A 97 -8.18 8.85 8.85
N ILE A 98 -8.28 8.15 7.73
CA ILE A 98 -9.50 8.10 6.92
C ILE A 98 -10.68 7.61 7.76
N LEU A 99 -10.51 6.52 8.49
CA LEU A 99 -11.55 5.94 9.34
C LEU A 99 -11.95 6.85 10.48
N GLU A 100 -11.00 7.55 11.11
CA GLU A 100 -11.24 8.57 12.14
C GLU A 100 -12.13 9.70 11.62
N VAL A 101 -11.77 10.28 10.46
CA VAL A 101 -12.49 11.41 9.86
C VAL A 101 -13.85 11.00 9.29
N SER A 102 -14.01 9.74 8.92
CA SER A 102 -15.24 9.20 8.32
C SER A 102 -16.17 8.51 9.35
N GLU A 103 -15.86 8.58 10.65
CA GLU A 103 -16.57 7.79 11.66
C GLU A 103 -18.08 8.01 11.67
N GLU A 104 -18.54 9.27 11.56
CA GLU A 104 -19.97 9.62 11.51
C GLU A 104 -20.67 9.13 10.22
N ARG A 105 -19.90 8.80 9.18
CA ARG A 105 -20.37 8.40 7.86
C ARG A 105 -20.18 6.91 7.55
N ARG A 106 -19.65 6.13 8.49
CA ARG A 106 -19.34 4.70 8.28
C ARG A 106 -20.59 3.85 7.98
N GLU A 107 -21.74 4.25 8.51
CA GLU A 107 -23.00 3.56 8.33
C GLU A 107 -23.88 4.18 7.22
N GLU A 108 -23.36 5.20 6.52
CA GLU A 108 -24.08 5.78 5.40
C GLU A 108 -24.15 4.78 4.24
N ARG A 109 -25.37 4.37 3.91
CA ARG A 109 -25.59 3.58 2.70
C ARG A 109 -25.19 4.38 1.47
N ASP A 110 -24.53 3.71 0.52
CA ASP A 110 -24.06 4.32 -0.71
C ASP A 110 -22.87 5.30 -0.54
N PHE A 111 -22.18 5.30 0.62
CA PHE A 111 -20.90 5.98 0.75
C PHE A 111 -19.90 5.38 -0.24
N SER A 112 -19.41 6.20 -1.16
CA SER A 112 -18.59 5.74 -2.28
C SER A 112 -17.12 6.10 -2.08
N VAL A 113 -16.26 5.07 -2.11
CA VAL A 113 -14.81 5.19 -1.93
C VAL A 113 -14.10 4.78 -3.20
N LEU A 114 -13.08 5.53 -3.60
CA LEU A 114 -12.17 5.18 -4.68
C LEU A 114 -10.73 5.14 -4.15
N ASP A 115 -10.07 4.00 -4.32
CA ASP A 115 -8.63 3.80 -4.11
C ASP A 115 -7.91 3.82 -5.45
N ILE A 116 -7.01 4.79 -5.68
CA ILE A 116 -6.28 4.96 -6.93
C ILE A 116 -4.83 4.50 -6.76
N GLY A 117 -4.39 3.55 -7.60
CA GLY A 117 -3.10 2.89 -7.47
C GLY A 117 -3.14 1.86 -6.35
N THR A 118 -4.13 0.97 -6.39
CA THR A 118 -4.47 0.08 -5.27
C THR A 118 -3.37 -0.94 -4.92
N GLY A 119 -2.47 -1.27 -5.86
CA GLY A 119 -1.37 -2.20 -5.65
C GLY A 119 -1.82 -3.56 -5.13
N SER A 120 -1.45 -3.91 -3.91
CA SER A 120 -1.90 -5.14 -3.25
C SER A 120 -3.38 -5.13 -2.81
N GLY A 121 -4.05 -3.99 -2.93
CA GLY A 121 -5.41 -3.79 -2.43
C GLY A 121 -5.48 -3.45 -0.93
N CYS A 122 -4.36 -3.19 -0.27
CA CYS A 122 -4.32 -3.05 1.19
C CYS A 122 -5.18 -1.89 1.72
N ILE A 123 -5.23 -0.73 1.02
CA ILE A 123 -6.11 0.38 1.38
C ILE A 123 -7.57 0.00 1.10
N ALA A 124 -7.89 -0.37 -0.16
CA ALA A 124 -9.25 -0.67 -0.58
C ALA A 124 -9.91 -1.76 0.28
N VAL A 125 -9.19 -2.88 0.51
CA VAL A 125 -9.69 -4.00 1.34
C VAL A 125 -9.90 -3.57 2.79
N THR A 126 -8.95 -2.81 3.36
CA THR A 126 -9.09 -2.32 4.73
C THR A 126 -10.31 -1.42 4.87
N LEU A 127 -10.50 -0.46 3.96
CA LEU A 127 -11.66 0.45 4.00
C LEU A 127 -12.98 -0.30 3.78
N ALA A 128 -13.03 -1.27 2.86
CA ALA A 128 -14.23 -2.07 2.64
C ALA A 128 -14.64 -2.89 3.88
N LEU A 129 -13.67 -3.44 4.61
CA LEU A 129 -13.95 -4.23 5.82
C LEU A 129 -14.30 -3.38 7.04
N GLU A 130 -13.73 -2.18 7.15
CA GLU A 130 -13.99 -1.26 8.25
C GLU A 130 -15.21 -0.35 8.02
N MET A 131 -15.69 -0.27 6.77
CA MET A 131 -16.87 0.50 6.35
C MET A 131 -17.80 -0.40 5.52
N PRO A 132 -18.48 -1.38 6.12
CA PRO A 132 -19.16 -2.46 5.41
C PRO A 132 -20.34 -1.99 4.53
N GLU A 133 -20.90 -0.80 4.78
CA GLU A 133 -21.94 -0.20 3.93
C GLU A 133 -21.39 0.64 2.77
N ALA A 134 -20.07 0.88 2.73
CA ALA A 134 -19.44 1.65 1.68
C ALA A 134 -19.27 0.83 0.38
N LYS A 135 -19.45 1.52 -0.75
CA LYS A 135 -19.15 0.97 -2.08
C LYS A 135 -17.72 1.32 -2.47
N VAL A 136 -16.82 0.36 -2.33
CA VAL A 136 -15.39 0.57 -2.63
C VAL A 136 -15.10 0.18 -4.08
N THR A 137 -14.42 1.08 -4.79
CA THR A 137 -13.83 0.82 -6.11
C THR A 137 -12.33 1.00 -6.01
N ALA A 138 -11.57 0.16 -6.68
CA ALA A 138 -10.11 0.19 -6.69
C ALA A 138 -9.58 0.23 -8.13
N TRP A 139 -8.68 1.17 -8.40
CA TRP A 139 -8.05 1.34 -9.70
C TRP A 139 -6.57 1.01 -9.65
N ASP A 140 -6.08 0.38 -10.71
CA ASP A 140 -4.65 0.25 -10.99
C ASP A 140 -4.40 0.16 -12.50
N ILE A 141 -3.22 0.52 -12.95
CA ILE A 141 -2.78 0.36 -14.32
C ILE A 141 -2.28 -1.07 -14.60
N SER A 142 -1.79 -1.74 -13.55
CA SER A 142 -1.17 -3.07 -13.62
C SER A 142 -2.21 -4.19 -13.50
N ASP A 143 -2.27 -5.07 -14.49
CA ASP A 143 -3.10 -6.28 -14.42
C ASP A 143 -2.65 -7.21 -13.28
N ASP A 144 -1.35 -7.28 -12.99
CA ASP A 144 -0.82 -8.06 -11.87
C ASP A 144 -1.27 -7.50 -10.53
N ALA A 145 -1.22 -6.17 -10.35
CA ALA A 145 -1.71 -5.52 -9.15
C ALA A 145 -3.20 -5.81 -8.94
N LEU A 146 -4.02 -5.63 -9.97
CA LEU A 146 -5.47 -5.92 -9.89
C LEU A 146 -5.75 -7.39 -9.55
N ARG A 147 -5.00 -8.33 -10.13
CA ARG A 147 -5.11 -9.76 -9.82
C ARG A 147 -4.77 -10.05 -8.35
N ILE A 148 -3.69 -9.46 -7.83
CA ILE A 148 -3.26 -9.64 -6.44
C ILE A 148 -4.28 -8.99 -5.49
N ALA A 149 -4.73 -7.77 -5.77
CA ALA A 149 -5.74 -7.07 -4.98
C ALA A 149 -7.06 -7.85 -4.93
N GLN A 150 -7.52 -8.37 -6.07
CA GLN A 150 -8.73 -9.20 -6.14
C GLN A 150 -8.59 -10.50 -5.35
N LYS A 151 -7.40 -11.14 -5.38
CA LYS A 151 -7.09 -12.30 -4.54
C LYS A 151 -7.19 -11.95 -3.06
N ASN A 152 -6.62 -10.81 -2.64
CA ASN A 152 -6.68 -10.34 -1.26
C ASN A 152 -8.10 -10.02 -0.82
N ALA A 153 -8.89 -9.33 -1.65
CA ALA A 153 -10.29 -9.07 -1.36
C ALA A 153 -11.07 -10.37 -1.14
N THR A 154 -10.87 -11.36 -2.02
CA THR A 154 -11.52 -12.69 -1.90
C THR A 154 -11.10 -13.42 -0.62
N LEU A 155 -9.80 -13.45 -0.31
CA LEU A 155 -9.26 -14.14 0.88
C LEU A 155 -9.76 -13.51 2.18
N LEU A 156 -9.93 -12.20 2.21
CA LEU A 156 -10.33 -11.44 3.39
C LEU A 156 -11.84 -11.17 3.46
N GLY A 157 -12.59 -11.53 2.41
CA GLY A 157 -14.04 -11.38 2.38
C GLY A 157 -14.51 -9.94 2.13
N ALA A 158 -13.73 -9.12 1.42
CA ALA A 158 -14.09 -7.76 1.05
C ALA A 158 -14.76 -7.69 -0.33
N GLU A 159 -15.84 -6.91 -0.45
CA GLU A 159 -16.52 -6.65 -1.72
C GLU A 159 -15.99 -5.34 -2.35
N ILE A 160 -15.27 -5.45 -3.46
CA ILE A 160 -14.60 -4.32 -4.14
C ILE A 160 -14.79 -4.45 -5.65
N LEU A 161 -15.11 -3.33 -6.29
CA LEU A 161 -15.10 -3.23 -7.75
C LEU A 161 -13.69 -2.85 -8.24
N PHE A 162 -13.05 -3.74 -8.99
CA PHE A 162 -11.73 -3.49 -9.55
C PHE A 162 -11.84 -3.03 -11.02
N GLU A 163 -11.17 -1.93 -11.36
CA GLU A 163 -11.16 -1.36 -12.71
C GLU A 163 -9.73 -1.03 -13.14
N LYS A 164 -9.34 -1.42 -14.34
CA LYS A 164 -8.05 -1.04 -14.91
C LYS A 164 -8.12 0.40 -15.41
N GLN A 165 -7.31 1.29 -14.82
CA GLN A 165 -7.26 2.70 -15.18
C GLN A 165 -5.81 3.20 -15.15
N ASP A 166 -5.47 4.02 -16.16
CA ASP A 166 -4.23 4.76 -16.18
C ASP A 166 -4.48 6.18 -15.67
N THR A 167 -3.98 6.48 -14.49
CA THR A 167 -4.17 7.77 -13.82
C THR A 167 -3.62 8.95 -14.62
N LEU A 168 -2.52 8.75 -15.35
CA LEU A 168 -1.91 9.80 -16.17
C LEU A 168 -2.67 10.08 -17.48
N ASN A 169 -3.52 9.14 -17.90
CA ASN A 169 -4.31 9.24 -19.14
C ASN A 169 -5.82 9.36 -18.90
N ILE A 170 -6.25 9.75 -17.71
CA ILE A 170 -7.67 10.02 -17.45
C ILE A 170 -8.10 11.23 -18.31
N SER A 171 -8.96 10.99 -19.30
CA SER A 171 -9.49 12.05 -20.13
C SER A 171 -10.51 12.88 -19.35
N LEU A 172 -10.07 14.02 -18.84
CA LEU A 172 -10.90 14.99 -18.12
C LEU A 172 -11.67 15.94 -19.07
N THR A 173 -11.38 15.87 -20.36
CA THR A 173 -11.87 16.85 -21.36
C THR A 173 -13.29 16.55 -21.85
N SER A 174 -13.84 15.38 -21.59
CA SER A 174 -15.22 15.05 -21.96
C SER A 174 -16.10 14.96 -20.72
N HIS A 175 -17.01 15.90 -20.55
CA HIS A 175 -18.07 15.86 -19.53
C HIS A 175 -19.01 14.63 -19.68
N LEU A 176 -18.80 13.82 -20.69
CA LEU A 176 -19.55 12.60 -21.01
C LEU A 176 -18.72 11.32 -20.77
N SER A 177 -17.48 11.44 -20.25
CA SER A 177 -16.73 10.25 -19.90
C SER A 177 -17.44 9.50 -18.77
N PRO A 178 -17.64 8.17 -18.87
CA PRO A 178 -18.19 7.37 -17.77
C PRO A 178 -17.43 7.57 -16.45
N LEU A 179 -16.14 7.89 -16.51
CA LEU A 179 -15.29 8.14 -15.35
C LEU A 179 -15.64 9.45 -14.62
N THR A 180 -16.03 10.51 -15.36
CA THR A 180 -16.39 11.81 -14.75
C THR A 180 -17.85 11.88 -14.28
N THR A 181 -18.70 10.94 -14.70
CA THR A 181 -20.08 10.83 -14.23
C THR A 181 -20.21 10.16 -12.88
N LYS A 182 -19.29 9.26 -12.52
CA LYS A 182 -19.21 8.69 -11.15
C LYS A 182 -18.87 9.81 -10.16
N LYS A 183 -19.54 9.81 -9.01
CA LYS A 183 -19.29 10.77 -7.93
C LYS A 183 -18.90 10.03 -6.66
N TRP A 184 -17.84 10.52 -6.01
CA TRP A 184 -17.23 9.89 -4.85
C TRP A 184 -17.42 10.72 -3.59
N ASP A 185 -17.60 10.06 -2.47
CA ASP A 185 -17.55 10.68 -1.15
C ASP A 185 -16.11 10.79 -0.66
N LEU A 186 -15.28 9.81 -1.02
CA LEU A 186 -13.89 9.72 -0.64
C LEU A 186 -13.03 9.19 -1.80
N ILE A 187 -11.91 9.85 -2.05
CA ILE A 187 -10.85 9.37 -2.94
C ILE A 187 -9.56 9.27 -2.10
N VAL A 188 -8.85 8.16 -2.20
CA VAL A 188 -7.56 7.94 -1.56
C VAL A 188 -6.55 7.44 -2.57
N SER A 189 -5.28 7.81 -2.38
CA SER A 189 -4.17 7.27 -3.15
C SER A 189 -2.86 7.31 -2.37
N ASN A 190 -2.09 6.24 -2.53
CA ASN A 190 -0.64 6.22 -2.28
C ASN A 190 0.06 6.10 -3.64
N PRO A 191 0.21 7.21 -4.40
CA PRO A 191 0.76 7.16 -5.74
C PRO A 191 2.30 7.05 -5.70
N PRO A 192 2.95 6.65 -6.82
CA PRO A 192 4.41 6.72 -6.91
C PRO A 192 4.90 8.16 -6.67
N TYR A 193 5.78 8.33 -5.68
CA TYR A 193 6.20 9.67 -5.27
C TYR A 193 7.72 9.83 -5.05
N ILE A 194 8.50 8.76 -5.16
CA ILE A 194 9.94 8.84 -4.94
C ILE A 194 10.59 9.51 -6.14
N GLU A 195 11.36 10.57 -5.90
CA GLU A 195 12.12 11.19 -6.96
C GLU A 195 13.36 10.35 -7.29
N PRO A 196 13.78 10.24 -8.57
CA PRO A 196 14.96 9.45 -8.95
C PRO A 196 16.24 9.80 -8.19
N LYS A 197 16.39 11.07 -7.75
CA LYS A 197 17.53 11.52 -6.93
C LYS A 197 17.57 10.91 -5.52
N GLU A 198 16.47 10.38 -5.02
CA GLU A 198 16.38 9.72 -3.71
C GLU A 198 16.85 8.27 -3.73
N ARG A 199 17.04 7.72 -4.95
CA ARG A 199 17.38 6.31 -5.20
C ARG A 199 18.61 5.82 -4.43
N ASP A 200 19.65 6.67 -4.33
CA ASP A 200 20.90 6.31 -3.67
C ASP A 200 20.75 6.12 -2.16
N GLY A 201 19.70 6.66 -1.57
CA GLY A 201 19.36 6.52 -0.14
C GLY A 201 18.43 5.35 0.17
N MET A 202 17.96 4.63 -0.85
CA MET A 202 17.00 3.54 -0.69
C MET A 202 17.70 2.20 -0.40
N GLU A 203 16.98 1.32 0.28
CA GLU A 203 17.44 -0.04 0.50
C GLU A 203 17.55 -0.82 -0.83
N LYS A 204 18.62 -1.61 -0.94
CA LYS A 204 18.93 -2.34 -2.18
C LYS A 204 17.85 -3.38 -2.55
N ASN A 205 17.23 -4.01 -1.56
CA ASN A 205 16.16 -4.98 -1.75
C ASN A 205 14.91 -4.32 -2.34
N VAL A 206 14.53 -3.12 -1.90
CA VAL A 206 13.42 -2.35 -2.47
C VAL A 206 13.68 -2.08 -3.95
N LEU A 207 14.88 -1.57 -4.27
CA LEU A 207 15.28 -1.26 -5.66
C LEU A 207 15.37 -2.49 -6.57
N ALA A 208 15.71 -3.65 -6.01
CA ALA A 208 15.93 -4.86 -6.79
C ALA A 208 14.65 -5.67 -7.03
N TYR A 209 13.69 -5.61 -6.11
CA TYR A 209 12.56 -6.54 -6.10
C TYR A 209 11.20 -5.88 -6.22
N GLU A 210 11.03 -4.64 -5.71
CA GLU A 210 9.73 -3.98 -5.78
C GLU A 210 9.52 -3.25 -7.12
N PRO A 211 8.28 -3.16 -7.63
CA PRO A 211 8.04 -2.62 -8.96
C PRO A 211 8.34 -1.11 -9.03
N HIS A 212 9.26 -0.72 -9.90
CA HIS A 212 9.67 0.67 -10.07
C HIS A 212 8.50 1.60 -10.44
N ILE A 213 7.50 1.09 -11.16
CA ILE A 213 6.29 1.84 -11.51
C ILE A 213 5.46 2.24 -10.27
N ALA A 214 5.58 1.49 -9.17
CA ALA A 214 4.90 1.79 -7.91
C ALA A 214 5.73 2.70 -6.98
N LEU A 215 7.01 2.93 -7.30
CA LEU A 215 7.93 3.68 -6.46
C LEU A 215 8.19 5.09 -6.98
N PHE A 216 8.54 5.22 -8.26
CA PHE A 216 9.15 6.43 -8.79
C PHE A 216 8.17 7.32 -9.54
N ALA A 217 8.17 8.61 -9.19
CA ALA A 217 7.61 9.65 -10.03
C ALA A 217 8.58 9.99 -11.20
N PRO A 218 8.08 10.53 -12.32
CA PRO A 218 8.94 11.04 -13.39
C PRO A 218 9.88 12.14 -12.89
N GLU A 219 11.13 12.14 -13.35
CA GLU A 219 12.22 12.99 -12.85
C GLU A 219 11.92 14.50 -12.92
N ASP A 220 11.30 14.93 -14.00
CA ASP A 220 10.98 16.33 -14.28
C ASP A 220 9.57 16.76 -13.80
N GLN A 221 8.79 15.82 -13.25
CA GLN A 221 7.41 16.06 -12.79
C GLN A 221 7.10 15.32 -11.48
N PRO A 222 7.76 15.65 -10.37
CA PRO A 222 7.69 14.86 -9.12
C PRO A 222 6.30 14.82 -8.48
N ILE A 223 5.39 15.75 -8.82
CA ILE A 223 4.01 15.78 -8.30
C ILE A 223 2.95 15.46 -9.35
N ILE A 224 3.32 14.91 -10.51
CA ILE A 224 2.37 14.70 -11.63
C ILE A 224 1.19 13.81 -11.25
N PHE A 225 1.43 12.72 -10.50
CA PHE A 225 0.36 11.85 -10.04
C PHE A 225 -0.62 12.59 -9.14
N TYR A 226 -0.13 13.39 -8.19
CA TYR A 226 -0.96 14.21 -7.32
C TYR A 226 -1.78 15.24 -8.10
N GLN A 227 -1.19 15.83 -9.14
CA GLN A 227 -1.88 16.78 -10.01
C GLN A 227 -3.03 16.09 -10.76
N GLN A 228 -2.76 14.99 -11.43
CA GLN A 228 -3.76 14.25 -12.20
C GLN A 228 -4.89 13.69 -11.32
N ILE A 229 -4.54 13.15 -10.16
CA ILE A 229 -5.53 12.66 -9.19
C ILE A 229 -6.32 13.84 -8.60
N GLY A 230 -5.67 14.95 -8.28
CA GLY A 230 -6.31 16.17 -7.77
C GLY A 230 -7.31 16.75 -8.76
N ASP A 231 -6.94 16.85 -10.05
CA ASP A 231 -7.82 17.30 -11.12
C ASP A 231 -9.03 16.39 -11.30
N TYR A 232 -8.81 15.07 -11.30
CA TYR A 232 -9.89 14.10 -11.32
C TYR A 232 -10.79 14.21 -10.09
N ALA A 233 -10.20 14.30 -8.89
CA ALA A 233 -10.94 14.41 -7.64
C ALA A 233 -11.78 15.70 -7.60
N TRP A 234 -11.26 16.82 -8.09
CA TRP A 234 -12.01 18.06 -8.18
C TRP A 234 -13.28 17.91 -9.03
N GLN A 235 -13.21 17.17 -10.10
CA GLN A 235 -14.37 16.94 -10.98
C GLN A 235 -15.33 15.87 -10.42
N SER A 236 -14.81 14.81 -9.80
CA SER A 236 -15.56 13.59 -9.45
C SER A 236 -15.96 13.45 -7.99
N LEU A 237 -15.39 14.21 -7.06
CA LEU A 237 -15.91 14.27 -5.70
C LEU A 237 -17.26 14.95 -5.63
N LYS A 238 -18.12 14.47 -4.73
CA LYS A 238 -19.34 15.17 -4.30
C LYS A 238 -18.97 16.45 -3.55
N SER A 239 -19.92 17.39 -3.42
CA SER A 239 -19.75 18.49 -2.45
C SER A 239 -19.59 17.92 -1.04
N GLY A 240 -18.61 18.41 -0.29
CA GLY A 240 -18.23 17.85 1.02
C GLY A 240 -17.40 16.56 0.95
N GLY A 241 -17.11 16.04 -0.26
CA GLY A 241 -16.26 14.87 -0.45
C GLY A 241 -14.78 15.15 -0.15
N MET A 242 -14.03 14.12 0.19
CA MET A 242 -12.66 14.24 0.68
C MET A 242 -11.67 13.50 -0.21
N LEU A 243 -10.50 14.10 -0.38
CA LEU A 243 -9.31 13.53 -1.02
C LEU A 243 -8.24 13.28 0.02
N PHE A 244 -7.66 12.08 0.01
CA PHE A 244 -6.55 11.71 0.86
C PHE A 244 -5.36 11.24 0.04
N PHE A 245 -4.15 11.65 0.47
CA PHE A 245 -2.89 11.22 -0.12
C PHE A 245 -1.90 10.73 0.93
N GLU A 246 -1.12 9.70 0.60
CA GLU A 246 0.22 9.53 1.15
C GLU A 246 1.19 10.38 0.34
N LEU A 247 2.15 11.03 1.02
CA LEU A 247 3.03 12.05 0.44
C LEU A 247 4.50 11.70 0.51
N ASN A 248 5.27 12.19 -0.46
CA ASN A 248 6.68 12.46 -0.25
C ASN A 248 6.84 13.73 0.60
N PRO A 249 7.55 13.67 1.75
CA PRO A 249 7.78 14.85 2.59
C PRO A 249 8.43 16.02 1.84
N LEU A 250 9.25 15.74 0.82
CA LEU A 250 9.96 16.76 0.05
C LEU A 250 9.02 17.61 -0.81
N THR A 251 7.90 17.06 -1.24
CA THR A 251 6.93 17.71 -2.15
C THR A 251 5.60 18.05 -1.48
N ALA A 252 5.45 17.77 -0.19
CA ALA A 252 4.19 17.93 0.55
C ALA A 252 3.57 19.34 0.40
N ASN A 253 4.39 20.39 0.50
CA ASN A 253 3.94 21.78 0.37
C ASN A 253 3.51 22.13 -1.07
N ASP A 254 4.17 21.55 -2.08
CA ASP A 254 3.84 21.78 -3.49
C ASP A 254 2.49 21.13 -3.83
N VAL A 255 2.24 19.92 -3.32
CA VAL A 255 0.95 19.21 -3.46
C VAL A 255 -0.16 19.99 -2.75
N SER A 256 0.06 20.43 -1.51
CA SER A 256 -0.90 21.24 -0.76
C SER A 256 -1.26 22.53 -1.50
N SER A 257 -0.24 23.26 -1.97
CA SER A 257 -0.43 24.50 -2.72
C SER A 257 -1.17 24.26 -4.04
N TYR A 258 -0.92 23.14 -4.72
CA TYR A 258 -1.63 22.76 -5.93
C TYR A 258 -3.12 22.55 -5.66
N LEU A 259 -3.48 21.76 -4.66
CA LEU A 259 -4.88 21.48 -4.32
C LEU A 259 -5.64 22.73 -3.89
N GLN A 260 -5.00 23.63 -3.13
CA GLN A 260 -5.59 24.93 -2.77
C GLN A 260 -5.90 25.77 -4.02
N ARG A 261 -5.00 25.81 -5.01
CA ARG A 261 -5.23 26.51 -6.28
C ARG A 261 -6.37 25.89 -7.11
N LEU A 262 -6.60 24.58 -7.01
CA LEU A 262 -7.75 23.91 -7.62
C LEU A 262 -9.09 24.29 -6.95
N GLY A 263 -9.05 24.83 -5.73
CA GLY A 263 -10.23 25.22 -4.98
C GLY A 263 -10.58 24.31 -3.80
N PHE A 264 -9.77 23.29 -3.50
CA PHE A 264 -9.95 22.48 -2.30
C PHE A 264 -9.79 23.35 -1.06
N THR A 265 -10.60 23.05 -0.04
CA THR A 265 -10.56 23.66 1.28
C THR A 265 -10.13 22.64 2.34
N GLU A 266 -9.93 23.08 3.58
CA GLU A 266 -9.49 22.21 4.68
C GLU A 266 -8.29 21.32 4.29
N VAL A 267 -7.34 21.91 3.50
CA VAL A 267 -6.12 21.21 3.10
C VAL A 267 -5.20 21.10 4.31
N GLU A 268 -5.08 19.89 4.82
CA GLU A 268 -4.36 19.57 6.05
C GLU A 268 -3.24 18.57 5.75
N ILE A 269 -2.02 18.86 6.21
CA ILE A 269 -0.91 17.91 6.19
C ILE A 269 -0.74 17.33 7.60
N ARG A 270 -0.67 15.99 7.70
CA ARG A 270 -0.42 15.26 8.95
C ARG A 270 0.93 14.55 8.87
N LYS A 271 1.62 14.52 10.00
CA LYS A 271 2.89 13.78 10.15
C LYS A 271 2.63 12.31 10.47
N ASP A 272 3.57 11.47 10.00
CA ASP A 272 3.64 10.07 10.43
C ASP A 272 4.18 9.94 11.86
N ASP A 273 4.16 8.72 12.41
CA ASP A 273 4.69 8.40 13.75
C ASP A 273 6.19 8.72 13.90
N TYR A 274 6.92 8.96 12.79
CA TYR A 274 8.33 9.39 12.76
C TYR A 274 8.50 10.91 12.63
N GLY A 275 7.40 11.67 12.58
CA GLY A 275 7.39 13.14 12.53
C GLY A 275 7.62 13.74 11.13
N LYS A 276 7.53 12.96 10.07
CA LYS A 276 7.62 13.43 8.67
C LYS A 276 6.25 13.79 8.13
N ASP A 277 6.16 14.85 7.33
CA ASP A 277 4.94 15.23 6.61
C ASP A 277 4.58 14.11 5.61
N ARG A 278 3.60 13.29 5.96
CA ARG A 278 3.34 12.03 5.26
C ARG A 278 1.96 11.92 4.66
N PHE A 279 0.98 12.62 5.18
CA PHE A 279 -0.40 12.48 4.74
C PHE A 279 -1.00 13.83 4.43
N LEU A 280 -1.90 13.87 3.47
CA LEU A 280 -2.67 15.06 3.15
C LEU A 280 -4.15 14.71 3.04
N LYS A 281 -4.99 15.57 3.60
CA LYS A 281 -6.45 15.59 3.40
C LYS A 281 -6.84 16.90 2.77
N ALA A 282 -7.77 16.85 1.82
CA ALA A 282 -8.39 18.03 1.24
C ALA A 282 -9.89 17.79 1.03
N LYS A 283 -10.72 18.84 1.17
CA LYS A 283 -12.17 18.75 1.05
C LYS A 283 -12.66 19.59 -0.11
N LYS A 284 -13.57 19.02 -0.89
CA LYS A 284 -14.28 19.73 -1.94
C LYS A 284 -15.46 20.49 -1.37
N ILE A 285 -15.63 21.77 -1.76
CA ILE A 285 -16.79 22.60 -1.37
C ILE A 285 -18.06 22.10 -2.06
#